data_702b7c97a574937b692bfe48a5158d7e
#
_entry.id   702b7c97a574937b692bfe48a5158d7e
#
_cell.length_a   1.000
_cell.length_b   1.000
_cell.length_c   1.000
_cell.angle_alpha   90.00
_cell.angle_beta   90.00
_cell.angle_gamma   90.00
#
_symmetry.space_group_name_H-M   'P 1'
#
loop_
_entity.id
_entity.type
_entity.pdbx_description
1 polymer ?
#
loop_
_entity_poly.entity_id
_entity_poly.type
_entity_poly.pdbx_seq_one_letter_code
_entity_poly.pdbx_strand_id
1 'polypeptide(L)'
;MAKKALLMILDGWGIGTHGKGDVIYQTPTPFMDSLDANYPHSQLLASGENVGLPDGQMGNSEVGHLNIGAGRIVYQDLVKINRACKDGSILKNPEIVSAYSYAKEHGKNLHLMGLTSTGGVHSSLDHLFKLVEIAKEYGVAERTFIHCFMDGRDTDPKSGKGFIELLDKHCAANGAHIASIIGRFYAMDRDKRWNRVKIAYDQLVHGIGRKVEDMVEGVQSCYDTDSEEHKNTDEFMEPLVNAHVDGRIQEGDVVIFFNYRNDRAKELTMVLTQQDMPEEGMTTIPGLQYYCMTPYDASFTGVHILFPKENVENTLGEYLSSKGLKQLHTAETEKYAHVTFFFNGGRETPYEGEDRILVASPKVATYDLKPEMSAYEVKDKLVAAIRENKYDFIVVNFANGDMVGHTGIYPAIEKAVTAVDACVRDVVTAANETDYETIIIADHGNADNALNEDGTPNTAHSLNPVPFIYVTKNKGAKVQNGVLADVAPSILHIMGLEQPAEMTGKNLIED
;
A
#
# COMPACT_ATOMS: atom_id res chain seq x y z
N MET A 1 7.52 -36.05 -14.51
CA MET A 1 6.45 -35.56 -13.59
C MET A 1 6.88 -34.18 -13.13
N ALA A 2 5.96 -33.23 -13.04
CA ALA A 2 6.25 -31.94 -12.43
C ALA A 2 6.73 -32.15 -10.99
N LYS A 3 7.78 -31.43 -10.57
CA LYS A 3 8.25 -31.47 -9.20
C LYS A 3 7.23 -30.79 -8.29
N LYS A 4 7.15 -31.21 -7.05
CA LYS A 4 6.30 -30.61 -6.04
C LYS A 4 7.06 -29.53 -5.28
N ALA A 5 6.37 -28.45 -4.93
CA ALA A 5 6.97 -27.34 -4.22
C ALA A 5 6.27 -27.05 -2.89
N LEU A 6 7.06 -26.76 -1.86
CA LEU A 6 6.62 -26.25 -0.57
C LEU A 6 7.20 -24.86 -0.35
N LEU A 7 6.35 -23.89 -0.07
CA LEU A 7 6.73 -22.55 0.36
C LEU A 7 6.46 -22.40 1.87
N MET A 8 7.50 -22.11 2.63
CA MET A 8 7.41 -21.86 4.06
C MET A 8 7.74 -20.39 4.32
N ILE A 9 6.79 -19.66 4.90
CA ILE A 9 6.93 -18.25 5.26
C ILE A 9 7.07 -18.17 6.78
N LEU A 10 8.23 -17.73 7.23
CA LEU A 10 8.53 -17.48 8.63
C LEU A 10 8.25 -16.00 8.91
N ASP A 11 7.02 -15.67 9.31
CA ASP A 11 6.56 -14.30 9.47
C ASP A 11 7.42 -13.53 10.48
N GLY A 12 7.92 -12.35 10.05
CA GLY A 12 8.77 -11.52 10.88
C GLY A 12 10.22 -11.99 11.08
N TRP A 13 10.68 -12.99 10.28
CA TRP A 13 12.03 -13.55 10.37
C TRP A 13 13.00 -12.82 9.43
N GLY A 14 13.47 -11.63 9.84
CA GLY A 14 14.44 -10.86 9.07
C GLY A 14 15.88 -11.33 9.28
N ILE A 15 16.78 -10.83 8.43
CA ILE A 15 18.23 -10.96 8.57
C ILE A 15 18.73 -9.68 9.23
N GLY A 16 18.95 -9.73 10.54
CA GLY A 16 19.32 -8.57 11.33
C GLY A 16 20.82 -8.21 11.28
N THR A 17 21.20 -7.33 12.16
CA THR A 17 22.57 -6.79 12.23
C THR A 17 23.51 -7.60 13.14
N HIS A 18 23.05 -8.74 13.67
CA HIS A 18 23.75 -9.57 14.65
C HIS A 18 24.01 -8.85 16.01
N GLY A 19 23.34 -7.72 16.23
CA GLY A 19 23.39 -6.97 17.47
C GLY A 19 22.54 -7.59 18.59
N LYS A 20 22.54 -6.95 19.77
CA LYS A 20 21.78 -7.43 20.94
C LYS A 20 20.26 -7.51 20.70
N GLY A 21 19.73 -6.66 19.81
CA GLY A 21 18.31 -6.62 19.45
C GLY A 21 17.92 -7.70 18.43
N ASP A 22 18.88 -8.35 17.81
CA ASP A 22 18.63 -9.43 16.84
C ASP A 22 18.38 -10.75 17.57
N VAL A 23 17.13 -10.98 17.96
CA VAL A 23 16.76 -12.17 18.75
C VAL A 23 16.96 -13.45 17.96
N ILE A 24 16.80 -13.41 16.64
CA ILE A 24 17.03 -14.56 15.78
C ILE A 24 18.49 -15.00 15.83
N TYR A 25 19.42 -14.06 15.73
CA TYR A 25 20.86 -14.34 15.81
C TYR A 25 21.30 -14.73 17.23
N GLN A 26 20.74 -14.09 18.26
CA GLN A 26 21.10 -14.35 19.66
C GLN A 26 20.53 -15.67 20.21
N THR A 27 19.48 -16.21 19.57
CA THR A 27 18.83 -17.44 20.01
C THR A 27 19.38 -18.62 19.22
N PRO A 28 19.79 -19.74 19.88
CA PRO A 28 20.19 -20.93 19.15
C PRO A 28 19.08 -21.48 18.25
N THR A 29 19.34 -21.57 16.95
CA THR A 29 18.43 -22.11 15.93
C THR A 29 19.15 -23.18 15.12
N PRO A 30 19.49 -24.32 15.74
CA PRO A 30 20.43 -25.29 15.17
C PRO A 30 19.96 -25.87 13.84
N PHE A 31 18.66 -25.97 13.62
CA PHE A 31 18.15 -26.46 12.35
C PHE A 31 18.26 -25.42 11.23
N MET A 32 17.84 -24.18 11.46
CA MET A 32 18.01 -23.09 10.51
C MET A 32 19.48 -22.85 10.17
N ASP A 33 20.35 -22.87 11.18
CA ASP A 33 21.82 -22.76 10.98
C ASP A 33 22.34 -23.89 10.08
N SER A 34 21.80 -25.11 10.24
CA SER A 34 22.18 -26.24 9.38
C SER A 34 21.70 -26.08 7.94
N LEU A 35 20.58 -25.43 7.72
CA LEU A 35 20.09 -25.12 6.37
C LEU A 35 20.99 -24.12 5.66
N ASP A 36 21.36 -23.04 6.32
CA ASP A 36 22.30 -22.06 5.77
C ASP A 36 23.67 -22.67 5.44
N ALA A 37 24.13 -23.60 6.27
CA ALA A 37 25.41 -24.27 6.04
C ALA A 37 25.39 -25.28 4.87
N ASN A 38 24.24 -25.89 4.56
CA ASN A 38 24.19 -27.06 3.66
C ASN A 38 23.39 -26.83 2.36
N TYR A 39 22.61 -25.73 2.26
CA TYR A 39 21.75 -25.48 1.11
C TYR A 39 22.03 -24.11 0.48
N PRO A 40 21.75 -23.94 -0.82
CA PRO A 40 21.82 -22.63 -1.45
C PRO A 40 20.88 -21.64 -0.76
N HIS A 41 21.42 -20.48 -0.41
CA HIS A 41 20.65 -19.42 0.25
C HIS A 41 21.09 -18.06 -0.25
N SER A 42 20.16 -17.11 -0.14
CA SER A 42 20.31 -15.71 -0.50
C SER A 42 19.38 -14.86 0.35
N GLN A 43 19.22 -13.61 -0.02
CA GLN A 43 18.31 -12.70 0.67
C GLN A 43 17.36 -11.99 -0.29
N LEU A 44 16.19 -11.62 0.25
CA LEU A 44 15.17 -10.86 -0.46
C LEU A 44 14.99 -9.50 0.21
N LEU A 45 14.87 -8.44 -0.59
CA LEU A 45 14.43 -7.14 -0.12
C LEU A 45 12.91 -7.16 0.09
N ALA A 46 12.47 -6.74 1.27
CA ALA A 46 11.09 -6.87 1.74
C ALA A 46 10.50 -5.55 2.26
N SER A 47 11.06 -4.41 1.87
CA SER A 47 10.63 -3.08 2.34
C SER A 47 10.64 -2.04 1.22
N GLY A 48 10.00 -0.91 1.44
CA GLY A 48 9.99 0.21 0.52
C GLY A 48 9.48 -0.15 -0.88
N GLU A 49 10.01 0.46 -1.91
CA GLU A 49 9.57 0.25 -3.30
C GLU A 49 9.76 -1.20 -3.79
N ASN A 50 10.60 -1.99 -3.13
CA ASN A 50 10.78 -3.41 -3.45
C ASN A 50 9.53 -4.26 -3.19
N VAL A 51 8.58 -3.73 -2.43
CA VAL A 51 7.27 -4.34 -2.18
C VAL A 51 6.11 -3.40 -2.53
N GLY A 52 6.38 -2.33 -3.27
CA GLY A 52 5.37 -1.37 -3.72
C GLY A 52 4.94 -0.33 -2.68
N LEU A 53 5.70 -0.18 -1.61
CA LEU A 53 5.52 0.84 -0.57
C LEU A 53 6.42 2.06 -0.85
N PRO A 54 6.16 3.22 -0.24
CA PRO A 54 7.09 4.34 -0.27
C PRO A 54 8.48 3.95 0.21
N ASP A 55 9.51 4.60 -0.34
CA ASP A 55 10.89 4.36 0.06
C ASP A 55 11.08 4.62 1.57
N GLY A 56 11.87 3.76 2.23
CA GLY A 56 12.09 3.82 3.68
C GLY A 56 10.92 3.31 4.55
N GLN A 57 9.81 2.87 3.96
CA GLN A 57 8.71 2.26 4.71
C GLN A 57 8.97 0.76 4.92
N MET A 58 8.80 0.31 6.16
CA MET A 58 8.89 -1.11 6.52
C MET A 58 7.81 -1.93 5.80
N GLY A 59 8.18 -3.14 5.36
CA GLY A 59 7.22 -4.12 4.86
C GLY A 59 6.22 -4.56 5.93
N ASN A 60 5.17 -5.22 5.49
CA ASN A 60 4.17 -5.82 6.37
C ASN A 60 3.62 -7.10 5.74
N SER A 61 2.89 -7.90 6.53
CA SER A 61 2.43 -9.20 6.08
C SER A 61 1.43 -9.13 4.92
N GLU A 62 0.55 -8.11 4.90
CA GLU A 62 -0.44 -7.94 3.81
C GLU A 62 0.26 -7.72 2.47
N VAL A 63 1.11 -6.72 2.41
CA VAL A 63 1.88 -6.36 1.20
C VAL A 63 2.87 -7.47 0.85
N GLY A 64 3.56 -8.06 1.82
CA GLY A 64 4.50 -9.15 1.60
C GLY A 64 3.86 -10.36 0.93
N HIS A 65 2.76 -10.88 1.50
CA HIS A 65 2.06 -12.04 0.93
C HIS A 65 1.42 -11.74 -0.41
N LEU A 66 0.93 -10.51 -0.61
CA LEU A 66 0.41 -10.08 -1.91
C LEU A 66 1.48 -10.13 -3.00
N ASN A 67 2.67 -9.58 -2.75
CA ASN A 67 3.77 -9.61 -3.72
C ASN A 67 4.28 -11.03 -3.97
N ILE A 68 4.39 -11.85 -2.91
CA ILE A 68 4.81 -13.26 -3.02
C ILE A 68 3.84 -14.04 -3.94
N GLY A 69 2.54 -13.95 -3.70
CA GLY A 69 1.54 -14.66 -4.48
C GLY A 69 1.34 -14.10 -5.88
N ALA A 70 1.48 -12.79 -6.06
CA ALA A 70 1.35 -12.13 -7.35
C ALA A 70 2.52 -12.36 -8.31
N GLY A 71 3.70 -12.71 -7.79
CA GLY A 71 4.91 -12.85 -8.62
C GLY A 71 5.33 -11.55 -9.31
N ARG A 72 4.93 -10.41 -8.75
CA ARG A 72 5.24 -9.06 -9.20
C ARG A 72 5.16 -8.07 -8.07
N ILE A 73 5.83 -6.92 -8.22
CA ILE A 73 5.67 -5.82 -7.28
C ILE A 73 4.29 -5.18 -7.53
N VAL A 74 3.42 -5.22 -6.52
CA VAL A 74 2.12 -4.57 -6.55
C VAL A 74 2.27 -3.22 -5.86
N TYR A 75 2.33 -2.16 -6.65
CA TYR A 75 2.54 -0.81 -6.14
C TYR A 75 1.29 -0.25 -5.49
N GLN A 76 1.42 0.34 -4.30
CA GLN A 76 0.38 1.18 -3.71
C GLN A 76 0.14 2.44 -4.54
N ASP A 77 -1.05 3.00 -4.45
CA ASP A 77 -1.47 4.16 -5.28
C ASP A 77 -0.47 5.31 -5.21
N LEU A 78 -0.01 5.69 -4.02
CA LEU A 78 1.01 6.75 -3.87
C LEU A 78 2.26 6.46 -4.70
N VAL A 79 2.82 5.26 -4.58
CA VAL A 79 4.06 4.89 -5.28
C VAL A 79 3.85 4.79 -6.78
N LYS A 80 2.72 4.20 -7.20
CA LYS A 80 2.33 4.10 -8.61
C LYS A 80 2.25 5.49 -9.27
N ILE A 81 1.59 6.44 -8.61
CA ILE A 81 1.44 7.80 -9.11
C ILE A 81 2.79 8.55 -9.07
N ASN A 82 3.57 8.42 -7.98
CA ASN A 82 4.92 8.98 -7.88
C ASN A 82 5.80 8.53 -9.05
N ARG A 83 5.79 7.25 -9.37
CA ARG A 83 6.56 6.70 -10.50
C ARG A 83 6.09 7.27 -11.82
N ALA A 84 4.77 7.32 -12.06
CA ALA A 84 4.21 7.89 -13.28
C ALA A 84 4.55 9.37 -13.47
N CYS A 85 4.60 10.14 -12.38
CA CYS A 85 5.04 11.53 -12.41
C CYS A 85 6.55 11.66 -12.71
N LYS A 86 7.37 10.80 -12.08
CA LYS A 86 8.83 10.84 -12.18
C LYS A 86 9.35 10.41 -13.55
N ASP A 87 8.82 9.33 -14.10
CA ASP A 87 9.24 8.78 -15.40
C ASP A 87 8.52 9.42 -16.60
N GLY A 88 7.55 10.31 -16.33
CA GLY A 88 6.76 11.01 -17.35
C GLY A 88 5.66 10.15 -17.98
N SER A 89 5.44 8.92 -17.55
CA SER A 89 4.37 8.06 -18.10
C SER A 89 2.97 8.61 -17.85
N ILE A 90 2.79 9.48 -16.85
CA ILE A 90 1.54 10.20 -16.62
C ILE A 90 1.06 10.98 -17.85
N LEU A 91 1.97 11.49 -18.67
CA LEU A 91 1.64 12.21 -19.93
C LEU A 91 0.99 11.30 -20.98
N LYS A 92 1.16 9.99 -20.85
CA LYS A 92 0.55 8.97 -21.74
C LYS A 92 -0.72 8.37 -21.13
N ASN A 93 -1.08 8.75 -19.91
CA ASN A 93 -2.31 8.28 -19.28
C ASN A 93 -3.51 8.81 -20.09
N PRO A 94 -4.41 7.91 -20.59
CA PRO A 94 -5.51 8.31 -21.47
C PRO A 94 -6.46 9.33 -20.84
N GLU A 95 -6.68 9.24 -19.54
CA GLU A 95 -7.58 10.15 -18.83
C GLU A 95 -6.93 11.53 -18.61
N ILE A 96 -5.61 11.58 -18.39
CA ILE A 96 -4.87 12.84 -18.38
C ILE A 96 -4.94 13.51 -19.75
N VAL A 97 -4.65 12.76 -20.82
CA VAL A 97 -4.77 13.28 -22.19
C VAL A 97 -6.19 13.79 -22.45
N SER A 98 -7.21 13.03 -22.07
CA SER A 98 -8.61 13.41 -22.22
C SER A 98 -8.95 14.72 -21.49
N ALA A 99 -8.58 14.85 -20.21
CA ALA A 99 -8.88 16.01 -19.39
C ALA A 99 -8.30 17.30 -19.96
N TYR A 100 -7.01 17.29 -20.26
CA TYR A 100 -6.31 18.49 -20.72
C TYR A 100 -6.64 18.84 -22.18
N SER A 101 -6.81 17.84 -23.05
CA SER A 101 -7.27 18.06 -24.42
C SER A 101 -8.67 18.66 -24.47
N TYR A 102 -9.59 18.13 -23.65
CA TYR A 102 -10.95 18.65 -23.55
C TYR A 102 -10.97 20.12 -23.11
N ALA A 103 -10.24 20.46 -22.05
CA ALA A 103 -10.13 21.86 -21.59
C ALA A 103 -9.60 22.77 -22.68
N LYS A 104 -8.60 22.34 -23.44
CA LYS A 104 -8.01 23.09 -24.55
C LYS A 104 -8.99 23.28 -25.71
N GLU A 105 -9.57 22.18 -26.20
CA GLU A 105 -10.42 22.16 -27.41
C GLU A 105 -11.74 22.90 -27.21
N HIS A 106 -12.32 22.80 -26.01
CA HIS A 106 -13.61 23.42 -25.67
C HIS A 106 -13.50 24.76 -24.97
N GLY A 107 -12.28 25.25 -24.74
CA GLY A 107 -12.06 26.53 -24.06
C GLY A 107 -12.55 26.56 -22.61
N LYS A 108 -12.58 25.40 -21.95
CA LYS A 108 -13.08 25.25 -20.58
C LYS A 108 -11.98 25.45 -19.54
N ASN A 109 -12.38 25.79 -18.32
CA ASN A 109 -11.48 25.90 -17.20
C ASN A 109 -11.09 24.50 -16.69
N LEU A 110 -9.88 24.39 -16.19
CA LEU A 110 -9.36 23.23 -15.49
C LEU A 110 -9.23 23.55 -14.00
N HIS A 111 -9.85 22.74 -13.17
CA HIS A 111 -9.78 22.86 -11.72
C HIS A 111 -9.01 21.71 -11.14
N LEU A 112 -7.97 21.99 -10.36
CA LEU A 112 -7.21 21.00 -9.59
C LEU A 112 -7.56 21.20 -8.12
N MET A 113 -8.17 20.21 -7.48
CA MET A 113 -8.55 20.33 -6.08
C MET A 113 -8.08 19.14 -5.25
N GLY A 114 -7.73 19.37 -3.99
CA GLY A 114 -7.29 18.34 -3.08
C GLY A 114 -6.46 18.86 -1.92
N LEU A 115 -6.06 17.93 -1.06
CA LEU A 115 -5.25 18.22 0.11
C LEU A 115 -3.85 18.67 -0.30
N THR A 116 -3.48 19.88 0.10
CA THR A 116 -2.24 20.56 -0.33
C THR A 116 -1.22 20.53 0.82
N SER A 117 -0.53 19.39 0.94
CA SER A 117 0.50 19.18 1.96
C SER A 117 1.51 18.10 1.54
N THR A 118 2.54 17.94 2.34
CA THR A 118 3.54 16.87 2.23
C THR A 118 3.25 15.67 3.14
N GLY A 119 2.09 15.61 3.77
CA GLY A 119 1.72 14.54 4.71
C GLY A 119 1.67 13.15 4.10
N GLY A 120 1.37 13.04 2.80
CA GLY A 120 1.45 11.78 2.06
C GLY A 120 0.40 10.73 2.40
N VAL A 121 -0.66 11.11 3.14
CA VAL A 121 -1.74 10.20 3.54
C VAL A 121 -2.89 10.20 2.53
N HIS A 122 -3.32 11.35 2.07
CA HIS A 122 -4.46 11.50 1.15
C HIS A 122 -4.06 11.95 -0.25
N SER A 123 -2.97 12.67 -0.34
CA SER A 123 -2.50 13.34 -1.56
C SER A 123 -0.99 13.55 -1.50
N SER A 124 -0.43 14.04 -2.59
CA SER A 124 0.97 14.49 -2.66
C SER A 124 1.06 15.85 -3.35
N LEU A 125 1.82 16.76 -2.75
CA LEU A 125 2.12 18.06 -3.35
C LEU A 125 2.89 17.92 -4.68
N ASP A 126 3.75 16.91 -4.79
CA ASP A 126 4.48 16.61 -6.03
C ASP A 126 3.54 16.21 -7.18
N HIS A 127 2.46 15.51 -6.88
CA HIS A 127 1.43 15.19 -7.88
C HIS A 127 0.75 16.45 -8.38
N LEU A 128 0.39 17.36 -7.47
CA LEU A 128 -0.19 18.65 -7.83
C LEU A 128 0.77 19.48 -8.71
N PHE A 129 2.04 19.55 -8.34
CA PHE A 129 3.04 20.24 -9.14
C PHE A 129 3.13 19.69 -10.55
N LYS A 130 3.12 18.37 -10.70
CA LYS A 130 3.13 17.72 -12.00
C LYS A 130 1.88 18.04 -12.82
N LEU A 131 0.70 18.03 -12.21
CA LEU A 131 -0.55 18.40 -12.88
C LEU A 131 -0.53 19.87 -13.38
N VAL A 132 0.08 20.79 -12.62
CA VAL A 132 0.27 22.19 -13.03
C VAL A 132 1.25 22.30 -14.23
N GLU A 133 2.34 21.55 -14.21
CA GLU A 133 3.28 21.48 -15.33
C GLU A 133 2.63 20.98 -16.61
N ILE A 134 1.79 19.95 -16.51
CA ILE A 134 1.02 19.42 -17.65
C ILE A 134 0.07 20.49 -18.22
N ALA A 135 -0.54 21.32 -17.38
CA ALA A 135 -1.39 22.41 -17.84
C ALA A 135 -0.62 23.42 -18.71
N LYS A 136 0.63 23.71 -18.37
CA LYS A 136 1.51 24.55 -19.19
C LYS A 136 1.84 23.88 -20.52
N GLU A 137 2.18 22.61 -20.53
CA GLU A 137 2.48 21.84 -21.76
C GLU A 137 1.30 21.84 -22.73
N TYR A 138 0.08 21.72 -22.23
CA TYR A 138 -1.15 21.77 -23.05
C TYR A 138 -1.59 23.19 -23.43
N GLY A 139 -0.97 24.23 -22.85
CA GLY A 139 -1.32 25.64 -23.09
C GLY A 139 -2.65 26.05 -22.43
N VAL A 140 -3.04 25.42 -21.32
CA VAL A 140 -4.25 25.73 -20.57
C VAL A 140 -3.97 26.29 -19.17
N ALA A 141 -2.73 26.58 -18.83
CA ALA A 141 -2.33 27.01 -17.49
C ALA A 141 -3.06 28.28 -17.03
N GLU A 142 -3.24 29.28 -17.89
CA GLU A 142 -3.96 30.53 -17.56
C GLU A 142 -5.43 30.32 -17.19
N ARG A 143 -6.01 29.16 -17.57
CA ARG A 143 -7.36 28.71 -17.19
C ARG A 143 -7.34 27.56 -16.19
N THR A 144 -6.21 27.35 -15.52
CA THR A 144 -6.06 26.32 -14.49
C THR A 144 -6.10 26.96 -13.12
N PHE A 145 -7.10 26.55 -12.33
CA PHE A 145 -7.39 27.06 -11.00
C PHE A 145 -7.19 25.96 -9.97
N ILE A 146 -6.40 26.25 -8.92
CA ILE A 146 -6.11 25.30 -7.85
C ILE A 146 -6.97 25.67 -6.64
N HIS A 147 -7.65 24.67 -6.10
CA HIS A 147 -8.44 24.73 -4.86
C HIS A 147 -7.74 23.92 -3.79
N CYS A 148 -7.09 24.63 -2.86
CA CYS A 148 -6.24 24.02 -1.84
C CYS A 148 -7.05 23.65 -0.61
N PHE A 149 -7.04 22.38 -0.23
CA PHE A 149 -7.55 21.94 1.07
C PHE A 149 -6.37 21.86 2.03
N MET A 150 -6.46 22.55 3.18
CA MET A 150 -5.37 22.66 4.14
C MET A 150 -5.42 21.49 5.13
N ASP A 151 -4.24 20.98 5.49
CA ASP A 151 -4.08 19.73 6.24
C ASP A 151 -4.16 19.94 7.77
N GLY A 152 -3.07 20.24 8.42
CA GLY A 152 -2.96 20.45 9.86
C GLY A 152 -3.29 19.24 10.73
N ARG A 153 -3.43 18.05 10.12
CA ARG A 153 -3.74 16.80 10.80
C ARG A 153 -2.68 15.73 10.54
N ASP A 154 -2.27 15.58 9.28
CA ASP A 154 -1.16 14.71 8.86
C ASP A 154 0.15 15.50 8.77
N THR A 155 0.08 16.80 9.00
CA THR A 155 1.19 17.76 9.12
C THR A 155 0.96 18.69 10.31
N ASP A 156 1.96 19.48 10.66
CA ASP A 156 1.85 20.48 11.73
C ASP A 156 0.68 21.45 11.48
N PRO A 157 -0.11 21.81 12.52
CA PRO A 157 -1.34 22.63 12.38
C PRO A 157 -1.17 24.00 11.71
N LYS A 158 0.04 24.53 11.63
CA LYS A 158 0.34 25.83 11.00
C LYS A 158 1.46 25.75 9.98
N SER A 159 1.70 24.58 9.39
CA SER A 159 2.71 24.38 8.33
C SER A 159 2.22 24.75 6.93
N GLY A 160 0.91 24.88 6.74
CA GLY A 160 0.26 25.07 5.45
C GLY A 160 0.71 26.33 4.70
N LYS A 161 1.05 27.42 5.42
CA LYS A 161 1.58 28.63 4.79
C LYS A 161 2.79 28.33 3.89
N GLY A 162 3.72 27.50 4.37
CA GLY A 162 4.89 27.10 3.60
C GLY A 162 4.54 26.29 2.35
N PHE A 163 3.53 25.43 2.42
CA PHE A 163 3.05 24.68 1.24
C PHE A 163 2.41 25.60 0.20
N ILE A 164 1.63 26.58 0.64
CA ILE A 164 1.02 27.58 -0.25
C ILE A 164 2.08 28.47 -0.89
N GLU A 165 3.12 28.87 -0.16
CA GLU A 165 4.27 29.62 -0.73
C GLU A 165 4.99 28.83 -1.84
N LEU A 166 5.23 27.55 -1.64
CA LEU A 166 5.83 26.66 -2.63
C LEU A 166 4.93 26.54 -3.87
N LEU A 167 3.64 26.32 -3.65
CA LEU A 167 2.66 26.20 -4.72
C LEU A 167 2.52 27.52 -5.51
N ASP A 168 2.47 28.67 -4.83
CA ASP A 168 2.35 29.98 -5.47
C ASP A 168 3.53 30.26 -6.40
N LYS A 169 4.76 29.98 -5.95
CA LYS A 169 5.95 30.06 -6.80
C LYS A 169 5.88 29.13 -8.00
N HIS A 170 5.39 27.90 -7.81
CA HIS A 170 5.24 26.91 -8.87
C HIS A 170 4.17 27.35 -9.89
N CYS A 171 3.04 27.87 -9.41
CA CYS A 171 1.97 28.43 -10.25
C CYS A 171 2.48 29.62 -11.07
N ALA A 172 3.19 30.55 -10.45
CA ALA A 172 3.76 31.71 -11.13
C ALA A 172 4.72 31.30 -12.26
N ALA A 173 5.54 30.28 -12.05
CA ALA A 173 6.46 29.76 -13.07
C ALA A 173 5.75 29.03 -14.23
N ASN A 174 4.53 28.57 -14.03
CA ASN A 174 3.77 27.78 -15.01
C ASN A 174 2.54 28.48 -15.57
N GLY A 175 2.10 29.59 -14.99
CA GLY A 175 0.97 30.40 -15.46
C GLY A 175 -0.40 29.97 -14.90
N ALA A 176 -0.44 29.11 -13.86
CA ALA A 176 -1.66 28.72 -13.18
C ALA A 176 -1.97 29.61 -11.96
N HIS A 177 -3.14 29.45 -11.35
CA HIS A 177 -3.61 30.32 -10.28
C HIS A 177 -4.14 29.55 -9.09
N ILE A 178 -3.74 29.92 -7.86
CA ILE A 178 -4.43 29.47 -6.64
C ILE A 178 -5.73 30.28 -6.54
N ALA A 179 -6.87 29.59 -6.68
CA ALA A 179 -8.18 30.24 -6.69
C ALA A 179 -8.85 30.28 -5.31
N SER A 180 -8.65 29.24 -4.51
CA SER A 180 -9.28 29.17 -3.19
C SER A 180 -8.48 28.30 -2.21
N ILE A 181 -8.64 28.57 -0.94
CA ILE A 181 -8.06 27.82 0.19
C ILE A 181 -9.14 27.59 1.22
N ILE A 182 -9.20 26.37 1.79
CA ILE A 182 -10.12 26.00 2.85
C ILE A 182 -9.56 24.84 3.68
N GLY A 183 -9.88 24.77 4.96
CA GLY A 183 -9.48 23.65 5.81
C GLY A 183 -10.15 22.32 5.44
N ARG A 184 -9.44 21.22 5.61
CA ARG A 184 -9.95 19.87 5.36
C ARG A 184 -11.16 19.50 6.20
N PHE A 185 -11.35 20.14 7.33
CA PHE A 185 -12.53 19.98 8.19
C PHE A 185 -13.82 20.17 7.41
N TYR A 186 -13.84 21.09 6.44
CA TYR A 186 -14.98 21.38 5.58
C TYR A 186 -14.96 20.56 4.28
N ALA A 187 -13.84 20.55 3.58
CA ALA A 187 -13.74 19.98 2.23
C ALA A 187 -13.54 18.47 2.20
N MET A 188 -13.15 17.86 3.31
CA MET A 188 -12.80 16.45 3.40
C MET A 188 -13.53 15.74 4.54
N ASP A 189 -14.82 16.07 4.72
CA ASP A 189 -15.68 15.31 5.64
C ASP A 189 -15.90 13.88 5.12
N ARG A 190 -16.18 12.96 6.04
CA ARG A 190 -16.51 11.54 5.74
C ARG A 190 -17.64 11.00 6.63
N ASP A 191 -18.28 11.89 7.36
CA ASP A 191 -19.28 11.56 8.38
C ASP A 191 -20.65 12.16 8.06
N LYS A 192 -20.88 12.48 6.77
CA LYS A 192 -22.13 13.05 6.25
C LYS A 192 -22.56 14.35 6.97
N ARG A 193 -21.57 15.15 7.33
CA ARG A 193 -21.79 16.48 7.88
C ARG A 193 -22.00 17.49 6.77
N TRP A 194 -23.17 17.44 6.14
CA TRP A 194 -23.48 18.20 4.94
C TRP A 194 -23.33 19.71 5.13
N ASN A 195 -23.55 20.21 6.35
CA ASN A 195 -23.30 21.61 6.69
C ASN A 195 -21.83 22.03 6.51
N ARG A 196 -20.88 21.11 6.72
CA ARG A 196 -19.44 21.35 6.44
C ARG A 196 -19.16 21.29 4.95
N VAL A 197 -19.64 20.23 4.30
CA VAL A 197 -19.49 20.03 2.86
C VAL A 197 -20.07 21.21 2.08
N LYS A 198 -21.20 21.75 2.52
CA LYS A 198 -21.85 22.95 1.95
C LYS A 198 -20.94 24.16 1.91
N ILE A 199 -20.14 24.39 2.97
CA ILE A 199 -19.20 25.53 3.01
C ILE A 199 -18.14 25.38 1.91
N ALA A 200 -17.59 24.19 1.73
CA ALA A 200 -16.65 23.91 0.65
C ALA A 200 -17.31 23.98 -0.73
N TYR A 201 -18.51 23.43 -0.88
CA TYR A 201 -19.31 23.53 -2.10
C TYR A 201 -19.57 24.98 -2.51
N ASP A 202 -20.01 25.82 -1.57
CA ASP A 202 -20.28 27.23 -1.83
C ASP A 202 -19.04 28.01 -2.23
N GLN A 203 -17.89 27.67 -1.66
CA GLN A 203 -16.63 28.27 -2.09
C GLN A 203 -16.29 27.88 -3.53
N LEU A 204 -16.38 26.61 -3.87
CA LEU A 204 -15.99 26.07 -5.18
C LEU A 204 -16.94 26.52 -6.30
N VAL A 205 -18.26 26.52 -6.02
CA VAL A 205 -19.30 26.76 -7.04
C VAL A 205 -19.77 28.20 -7.06
N HIS A 206 -19.88 28.84 -5.91
CA HIS A 206 -20.42 30.20 -5.78
C HIS A 206 -19.37 31.26 -5.45
N GLY A 207 -18.10 30.85 -5.19
CA GLY A 207 -17.03 31.77 -4.83
C GLY A 207 -17.24 32.43 -3.47
N ILE A 208 -17.96 31.77 -2.57
CA ILE A 208 -18.23 32.30 -1.22
C ILE A 208 -17.02 32.06 -0.32
N GLY A 209 -16.46 33.13 0.19
CA GLY A 209 -15.33 33.12 1.09
C GLY A 209 -14.76 34.51 1.28
N ARG A 210 -13.83 34.67 2.20
CA ARG A 210 -13.13 35.92 2.42
C ARG A 210 -12.20 36.19 1.23
N LYS A 211 -12.41 37.29 0.54
CA LYS A 211 -11.55 37.70 -0.57
C LYS A 211 -10.20 38.21 -0.05
N VAL A 212 -9.12 37.71 -0.61
CA VAL A 212 -7.75 38.11 -0.28
C VAL A 212 -6.98 38.46 -1.54
N GLU A 213 -6.13 39.49 -1.44
CA GLU A 213 -5.28 39.95 -2.55
C GLU A 213 -4.05 39.07 -2.74
N ASP A 214 -3.56 38.47 -1.67
CA ASP A 214 -2.44 37.53 -1.62
C ASP A 214 -2.84 36.28 -0.84
N MET A 215 -2.73 35.13 -1.48
CA MET A 215 -3.18 33.86 -0.88
C MET A 215 -2.30 33.42 0.27
N VAL A 216 -0.99 33.70 0.23
CA VAL A 216 -0.02 33.36 1.30
C VAL A 216 -0.29 34.22 2.54
N GLU A 217 -0.46 35.53 2.35
CA GLU A 217 -0.81 36.45 3.44
C GLU A 217 -2.21 36.18 3.97
N GLY A 218 -3.11 35.70 3.12
CA GLY A 218 -4.44 35.24 3.53
C GLY A 218 -4.36 34.11 4.54
N VAL A 219 -3.49 33.14 4.33
CA VAL A 219 -3.23 32.05 5.29
C VAL A 219 -2.67 32.58 6.61
N GLN A 220 -1.68 33.50 6.55
CA GLN A 220 -1.13 34.12 7.75
C GLN A 220 -2.22 34.83 8.56
N SER A 221 -3.08 35.56 7.89
CA SER A 221 -4.19 36.28 8.57
C SER A 221 -5.17 35.34 9.26
N CYS A 222 -5.35 34.10 8.78
CA CYS A 222 -6.12 33.08 9.46
C CYS A 222 -5.42 32.65 10.77
N TYR A 223 -4.13 32.41 10.71
CA TYR A 223 -3.35 32.07 11.92
C TYR A 223 -3.37 33.16 12.97
N ASP A 224 -3.38 34.43 12.55
CA ASP A 224 -3.42 35.59 13.45
C ASP A 224 -4.76 35.70 14.20
N THR A 225 -5.83 35.13 13.63
CA THR A 225 -7.17 35.08 14.23
C THR A 225 -7.48 33.78 14.96
N ASP A 226 -6.56 32.80 14.92
CA ASP A 226 -6.73 31.52 15.61
C ASP A 226 -6.76 31.69 17.14
N SER A 227 -7.77 31.13 17.79
CA SER A 227 -7.95 31.16 19.23
C SER A 227 -8.67 29.90 19.74
N GLU A 228 -8.82 29.74 21.04
CA GLU A 228 -9.59 28.63 21.60
C GLU A 228 -11.07 28.68 21.20
N GLU A 229 -11.63 29.88 21.06
CA GLU A 229 -13.01 30.12 20.70
C GLU A 229 -13.25 30.10 19.19
N HIS A 230 -12.23 30.45 18.39
CA HIS A 230 -12.30 30.50 16.94
C HIS A 230 -11.07 29.81 16.32
N LYS A 231 -11.22 28.53 16.03
CA LYS A 231 -10.13 27.73 15.40
C LYS A 231 -9.95 28.12 13.95
N ASN A 232 -8.76 28.56 13.59
CA ASN A 232 -8.40 28.98 12.24
C ASN A 232 -6.97 28.54 11.85
N THR A 233 -6.58 27.34 12.32
CA THR A 233 -5.39 26.62 11.87
C THR A 233 -5.68 25.92 10.54
N ASP A 234 -4.70 25.25 9.97
CA ASP A 234 -4.83 24.58 8.66
C ASP A 234 -6.11 23.73 8.56
N GLU A 235 -6.32 22.81 9.51
CA GLU A 235 -7.48 21.89 9.48
C GLU A 235 -8.81 22.65 9.45
N PHE A 236 -8.92 23.75 10.19
CA PHE A 236 -10.15 24.51 10.41
C PHE A 236 -10.19 25.82 9.64
N MET A 237 -9.28 26.04 8.72
CA MET A 237 -9.12 27.30 8.01
C MET A 237 -10.42 27.71 7.31
N GLU A 238 -10.87 28.93 7.58
CA GLU A 238 -12.03 29.51 6.92
C GLU A 238 -11.84 29.66 5.41
N PRO A 239 -12.90 29.67 4.60
CA PRO A 239 -12.79 29.80 3.15
C PRO A 239 -12.13 31.11 2.73
N LEU A 240 -11.01 31.02 1.99
CA LEU A 240 -10.34 32.14 1.33
C LEU A 240 -10.53 32.05 -0.18
N VAL A 241 -10.80 33.17 -0.83
CA VAL A 241 -10.99 33.27 -2.28
C VAL A 241 -10.06 34.34 -2.83
N ASN A 242 -9.34 34.02 -3.91
CA ASN A 242 -8.45 34.94 -4.59
C ASN A 242 -9.27 36.09 -5.22
N ALA A 243 -8.89 37.34 -4.89
CA ALA A 243 -9.59 38.53 -5.39
C ALA A 243 -9.34 38.82 -6.89
N HIS A 244 -8.28 38.24 -7.48
CA HIS A 244 -7.84 38.55 -8.83
C HIS A 244 -8.33 37.58 -9.90
N VAL A 245 -8.88 36.40 -9.53
CA VAL A 245 -9.33 35.39 -10.50
C VAL A 245 -10.73 34.88 -10.16
N ASP A 246 -11.48 34.52 -11.19
CA ASP A 246 -12.75 33.80 -11.03
C ASP A 246 -12.51 32.31 -11.23
N GLY A 247 -12.21 31.62 -10.13
CA GLY A 247 -11.97 30.17 -10.10
C GLY A 247 -13.21 29.34 -9.78
N ARG A 248 -14.42 29.87 -9.93
CA ARG A 248 -15.64 29.08 -9.70
C ARG A 248 -15.77 27.95 -10.70
N ILE A 249 -16.15 26.78 -10.19
CA ILE A 249 -16.45 25.62 -11.03
C ILE A 249 -17.78 25.84 -11.72
N GLN A 250 -17.81 25.79 -13.05
CA GLN A 250 -18.98 26.05 -13.87
C GLN A 250 -19.35 24.85 -14.74
N GLU A 251 -20.53 24.91 -15.35
CA GLU A 251 -21.00 23.90 -16.28
C GLU A 251 -19.99 23.58 -17.39
N GLY A 252 -19.72 22.31 -17.59
CA GLY A 252 -18.81 21.82 -18.62
C GLY A 252 -17.34 22.00 -18.31
N ASP A 253 -16.96 22.52 -17.17
CA ASP A 253 -15.54 22.61 -16.76
C ASP A 253 -14.93 21.24 -16.49
N VAL A 254 -13.60 21.21 -16.44
CA VAL A 254 -12.83 20.02 -16.09
C VAL A 254 -12.38 20.12 -14.64
N VAL A 255 -12.59 19.07 -13.87
CA VAL A 255 -12.12 18.97 -12.48
C VAL A 255 -11.25 17.72 -12.32
N ILE A 256 -10.07 17.88 -11.75
CA ILE A 256 -9.24 16.78 -11.27
C ILE A 256 -9.15 16.88 -9.75
N PHE A 257 -9.69 15.90 -9.05
CA PHE A 257 -9.52 15.74 -7.61
C PHE A 257 -8.30 14.86 -7.38
N PHE A 258 -7.17 15.45 -6.96
CA PHE A 258 -5.88 14.74 -6.92
C PHE A 258 -5.60 13.94 -5.64
N ASN A 259 -6.57 13.82 -4.74
CA ASN A 259 -6.48 12.87 -3.62
C ASN A 259 -6.51 11.43 -4.15
N TYR A 260 -5.55 10.61 -3.74
CA TYR A 260 -5.52 9.18 -4.09
C TYR A 260 -6.18 8.29 -3.02
N ARG A 261 -6.40 8.79 -1.80
CA ARG A 261 -7.19 8.08 -0.79
C ARG A 261 -8.65 8.49 -0.88
N ASN A 262 -9.54 7.51 -0.91
CA ASN A 262 -10.94 7.68 -1.30
C ASN A 262 -11.89 8.17 -0.18
N ASP A 263 -11.63 7.79 1.09
CA ASP A 263 -12.60 7.90 2.19
C ASP A 263 -13.11 9.33 2.42
N ARG A 264 -12.26 10.35 2.22
CA ARG A 264 -12.59 11.76 2.43
C ARG A 264 -12.82 12.54 1.13
N ALA A 265 -12.75 11.88 -0.03
CA ALA A 265 -13.03 12.49 -1.31
C ALA A 265 -14.47 12.22 -1.81
N LYS A 266 -15.17 11.26 -1.20
CA LYS A 266 -16.48 10.80 -1.65
C LYS A 266 -17.56 11.87 -1.57
N GLU A 267 -17.69 12.56 -0.44
CA GLU A 267 -18.83 13.43 -0.18
C GLU A 267 -18.84 14.67 -1.10
N LEU A 268 -17.68 15.31 -1.25
CA LEU A 268 -17.57 16.45 -2.15
C LEU A 268 -17.77 16.03 -3.63
N THR A 269 -17.25 14.89 -4.03
CA THR A 269 -17.50 14.32 -5.37
C THR A 269 -18.99 14.02 -5.58
N MET A 270 -19.65 13.47 -4.56
CA MET A 270 -21.08 13.15 -4.61
C MET A 270 -21.94 14.39 -4.90
N VAL A 271 -21.74 15.46 -4.15
CA VAL A 271 -22.55 16.68 -4.29
C VAL A 271 -22.26 17.47 -5.57
N LEU A 272 -21.07 17.30 -6.15
CA LEU A 272 -20.70 17.94 -7.40
C LEU A 272 -21.20 17.15 -8.63
N THR A 273 -21.34 15.81 -8.53
CA THR A 273 -21.52 14.96 -9.71
C THR A 273 -22.64 13.92 -9.64
N GLN A 274 -23.04 13.45 -8.45
CA GLN A 274 -23.88 12.26 -8.31
C GLN A 274 -25.30 12.54 -7.79
N GLN A 275 -25.44 13.44 -6.84
CA GLN A 275 -26.71 13.60 -6.13
C GLN A 275 -27.02 15.06 -5.83
N ASP A 276 -28.17 15.52 -6.30
CA ASP A 276 -28.73 16.80 -5.88
C ASP A 276 -29.23 16.71 -4.42
N MET A 277 -28.90 17.71 -3.63
CA MET A 277 -29.33 17.87 -2.23
C MET A 277 -29.94 19.26 -2.03
N PRO A 278 -31.15 19.51 -2.57
CA PRO A 278 -31.74 20.84 -2.57
C PRO A 278 -32.06 21.35 -1.15
N GLU A 279 -32.41 20.46 -0.20
CA GLU A 279 -32.62 20.85 1.19
C GLU A 279 -31.32 21.30 1.89
N GLU A 280 -30.16 20.87 1.41
CA GLU A 280 -28.85 21.32 1.87
C GLU A 280 -28.30 22.48 0.99
N GLY A 281 -29.05 22.88 -0.03
CA GLY A 281 -28.66 23.95 -0.96
C GLY A 281 -27.50 23.57 -1.89
N MET A 282 -27.36 22.30 -2.25
CA MET A 282 -26.35 21.79 -3.16
C MET A 282 -27.00 21.06 -4.33
N THR A 283 -26.50 21.32 -5.53
CA THR A 283 -26.92 20.63 -6.77
C THR A 283 -25.70 20.21 -7.58
N THR A 284 -25.82 19.13 -8.30
CA THR A 284 -24.77 18.66 -9.23
C THR A 284 -24.57 19.67 -10.36
N ILE A 285 -23.35 19.72 -10.90
CA ILE A 285 -22.99 20.66 -11.97
C ILE A 285 -23.11 19.92 -13.31
N PRO A 286 -24.00 20.37 -14.21
CA PRO A 286 -24.20 19.70 -15.49
C PRO A 286 -22.94 19.72 -16.38
N GLY A 287 -22.73 18.64 -17.11
CA GLY A 287 -21.67 18.54 -18.12
C GLY A 287 -20.23 18.57 -17.59
N LEU A 288 -20.06 18.52 -16.27
CA LEU A 288 -18.74 18.55 -15.63
C LEU A 288 -17.91 17.34 -16.06
N GLN A 289 -16.70 17.57 -16.56
CA GLN A 289 -15.73 16.53 -16.85
C GLN A 289 -14.92 16.28 -15.57
N TYR A 290 -15.33 15.28 -14.79
CA TYR A 290 -14.81 15.05 -13.45
C TYR A 290 -13.89 13.83 -13.40
N TYR A 291 -12.67 14.05 -12.92
CA TYR A 291 -11.60 13.06 -12.84
C TYR A 291 -11.20 12.83 -11.40
N CYS A 292 -11.37 11.58 -10.94
CA CYS A 292 -10.88 11.12 -9.64
C CYS A 292 -9.46 10.55 -9.82
N MET A 293 -8.54 10.87 -8.93
CA MET A 293 -7.18 10.30 -8.99
C MET A 293 -7.21 8.78 -8.93
N THR A 294 -8.05 8.23 -8.06
CA THR A 294 -8.30 6.79 -7.85
C THR A 294 -9.81 6.55 -7.76
N PRO A 295 -10.31 5.31 -7.78
CA PRO A 295 -11.73 5.04 -7.58
C PRO A 295 -12.18 5.48 -6.17
N TYR A 296 -13.11 6.42 -6.09
CA TYR A 296 -13.63 6.89 -4.80
C TYR A 296 -14.80 6.06 -4.30
N ASP A 297 -15.72 5.70 -5.19
CA ASP A 297 -16.84 4.83 -4.88
C ASP A 297 -17.27 4.04 -6.13
N ALA A 298 -17.52 2.75 -5.97
CA ALA A 298 -17.91 1.88 -7.09
C ALA A 298 -19.29 2.22 -7.68
N SER A 299 -20.13 2.94 -6.91
CA SER A 299 -21.46 3.38 -7.35
C SER A 299 -21.45 4.67 -8.16
N PHE A 300 -20.33 5.41 -8.20
CA PHE A 300 -20.25 6.67 -8.93
C PHE A 300 -20.27 6.44 -10.44
N THR A 301 -21.07 7.23 -11.12
CA THR A 301 -21.25 7.18 -12.58
C THR A 301 -20.83 8.51 -13.22
N GLY A 302 -20.43 8.47 -14.50
CA GLY A 302 -20.07 9.68 -15.23
C GLY A 302 -18.78 10.38 -14.75
N VAL A 303 -17.99 9.72 -13.90
CA VAL A 303 -16.67 10.19 -13.49
C VAL A 303 -15.58 9.36 -14.16
N HIS A 304 -14.44 9.98 -14.39
CA HIS A 304 -13.25 9.35 -14.93
C HIS A 304 -12.27 8.99 -13.81
N ILE A 305 -11.49 7.94 -14.00
CA ILE A 305 -10.51 7.47 -13.01
C ILE A 305 -9.12 7.51 -13.63
N LEU A 306 -8.23 8.36 -13.10
CA LEU A 306 -6.86 8.50 -13.62
C LEU A 306 -6.02 7.23 -13.39
N PHE A 307 -6.09 6.68 -12.19
CA PHE A 307 -5.39 5.46 -11.79
C PHE A 307 -6.40 4.44 -11.25
N PRO A 308 -6.97 3.60 -12.12
CA PRO A 308 -7.93 2.57 -11.70
C PRO A 308 -7.24 1.53 -10.83
N LYS A 309 -8.03 0.87 -9.97
CA LYS A 309 -7.56 -0.26 -9.19
C LYS A 309 -7.25 -1.42 -10.15
N GLU A 310 -6.02 -1.89 -10.12
CA GLU A 310 -5.63 -3.06 -10.90
C GLU A 310 -6.09 -4.33 -10.19
N ASN A 311 -6.71 -5.25 -10.94
CA ASN A 311 -6.92 -6.60 -10.48
C ASN A 311 -5.57 -7.33 -10.50
N VAL A 312 -5.27 -8.03 -9.40
CA VAL A 312 -4.08 -8.87 -9.33
C VAL A 312 -4.45 -10.25 -9.90
N GLU A 313 -4.42 -10.36 -11.22
CA GLU A 313 -4.74 -11.58 -11.97
C GLU A 313 -3.52 -12.47 -12.11
N ASN A 314 -3.75 -13.75 -12.40
CA ASN A 314 -2.70 -14.76 -12.56
C ASN A 314 -1.71 -14.82 -11.39
N THR A 315 -2.25 -14.75 -10.17
CA THR A 315 -1.46 -15.08 -8.97
C THR A 315 -1.02 -16.54 -9.02
N LEU A 316 -0.05 -16.92 -8.19
CA LEU A 316 0.42 -18.30 -8.16
C LEU A 316 -0.73 -19.29 -7.93
N GLY A 317 -1.62 -19.02 -6.97
CA GLY A 317 -2.78 -19.87 -6.69
C GLY A 317 -3.73 -20.00 -7.88
N GLU A 318 -4.04 -18.88 -8.55
CA GLU A 318 -4.88 -18.86 -9.75
C GLU A 318 -4.26 -19.64 -10.91
N TYR A 319 -2.97 -19.40 -11.16
CA TYR A 319 -2.26 -20.05 -12.24
C TYR A 319 -2.14 -21.56 -12.05
N LEU A 320 -1.82 -22.02 -10.83
CA LEU A 320 -1.78 -23.45 -10.51
C LEU A 320 -3.16 -24.11 -10.68
N SER A 321 -4.23 -23.44 -10.25
CA SER A 321 -5.60 -23.89 -10.47
C SER A 321 -5.93 -24.02 -11.95
N SER A 322 -5.54 -23.05 -12.77
CA SER A 322 -5.74 -23.09 -14.23
C SER A 322 -5.03 -24.27 -14.92
N LYS A 323 -3.99 -24.82 -14.29
CA LYS A 323 -3.27 -26.02 -14.74
C LYS A 323 -3.83 -27.33 -14.15
N GLY A 324 -4.92 -27.25 -13.37
CA GLY A 324 -5.54 -28.40 -12.73
C GLY A 324 -4.69 -29.00 -11.59
N LEU A 325 -3.75 -28.23 -11.03
CA LEU A 325 -2.88 -28.65 -9.95
C LEU A 325 -3.55 -28.44 -8.60
N LYS A 326 -3.21 -29.30 -7.62
CA LYS A 326 -3.75 -29.27 -6.26
C LYS A 326 -2.83 -28.47 -5.35
N GLN A 327 -3.40 -27.62 -4.54
CA GLN A 327 -2.66 -26.75 -3.63
C GLN A 327 -3.26 -26.72 -2.23
N LEU A 328 -2.42 -26.55 -1.21
CA LEU A 328 -2.81 -26.40 0.17
C LEU A 328 -2.27 -25.08 0.74
N HIS A 329 -3.15 -24.29 1.35
CA HIS A 329 -2.80 -23.08 2.08
C HIS A 329 -3.09 -23.29 3.56
N THR A 330 -2.11 -23.04 4.43
CA THR A 330 -2.27 -23.28 5.88
C THR A 330 -1.57 -22.24 6.73
N ALA A 331 -2.24 -21.84 7.79
CA ALA A 331 -1.72 -20.98 8.84
C ALA A 331 -2.62 -21.05 10.07
N GLU A 332 -2.17 -20.46 11.18
CA GLU A 332 -3.06 -20.15 12.29
C GLU A 332 -3.86 -18.85 12.05
N THR A 333 -4.90 -18.59 12.85
CA THR A 333 -5.91 -17.52 12.62
C THR A 333 -5.29 -16.17 12.29
N GLU A 334 -4.26 -15.76 13.01
CA GLU A 334 -3.61 -14.44 12.83
C GLU A 334 -3.01 -14.23 11.41
N LYS A 335 -2.63 -15.31 10.76
CA LYS A 335 -1.99 -15.26 9.44
C LYS A 335 -2.77 -16.01 8.36
N TYR A 336 -3.97 -16.48 8.66
CA TYR A 336 -4.80 -17.19 7.69
C TYR A 336 -5.17 -16.34 6.47
N ALA A 337 -5.59 -15.10 6.69
CA ALA A 337 -5.91 -14.17 5.59
C ALA A 337 -4.68 -13.88 4.70
N HIS A 338 -3.47 -13.92 5.28
CA HIS A 338 -2.24 -13.63 4.54
C HIS A 338 -1.92 -14.73 3.52
N VAL A 339 -2.03 -15.99 3.89
CA VAL A 339 -1.81 -17.12 2.96
C VAL A 339 -3.02 -17.44 2.07
N THR A 340 -4.15 -16.79 2.26
CA THR A 340 -5.36 -16.96 1.46
C THR A 340 -5.71 -15.69 0.69
N PHE A 341 -6.40 -14.74 1.29
CA PHE A 341 -6.88 -13.53 0.65
C PHE A 341 -5.75 -12.71 -0.01
N PHE A 342 -4.71 -12.35 0.75
CA PHE A 342 -3.62 -11.52 0.21
C PHE A 342 -2.75 -12.28 -0.79
N PHE A 343 -2.40 -13.51 -0.50
CA PHE A 343 -1.63 -14.38 -1.40
C PHE A 343 -2.37 -14.62 -2.72
N ASN A 344 -3.68 -14.70 -2.70
CA ASN A 344 -4.55 -14.86 -3.86
C ASN A 344 -4.96 -13.53 -4.53
N GLY A 345 -4.23 -12.44 -4.27
CA GLY A 345 -4.46 -11.17 -4.95
C GLY A 345 -5.73 -10.42 -4.54
N GLY A 346 -6.25 -10.66 -3.34
CA GLY A 346 -7.48 -10.07 -2.83
C GLY A 346 -8.73 -10.92 -3.06
N ARG A 347 -8.55 -12.21 -3.38
CA ARG A 347 -9.63 -13.16 -3.57
C ARG A 347 -9.93 -13.95 -2.29
N GLU A 348 -11.15 -13.86 -1.79
CA GLU A 348 -11.60 -14.59 -0.60
C GLU A 348 -11.91 -16.06 -0.87
N THR A 349 -12.58 -16.33 -1.98
CA THR A 349 -13.03 -17.68 -2.36
C THR A 349 -11.85 -18.53 -2.83
N PRO A 350 -11.68 -19.78 -2.32
CA PRO A 350 -10.66 -20.69 -2.82
C PRO A 350 -10.74 -20.90 -4.34
N TYR A 351 -9.61 -21.13 -4.96
CA TYR A 351 -9.55 -21.60 -6.35
C TYR A 351 -9.91 -23.08 -6.44
N GLU A 352 -10.27 -23.56 -7.60
CA GLU A 352 -10.48 -24.98 -7.84
C GLU A 352 -9.17 -25.74 -7.56
N GLY A 353 -9.24 -26.80 -6.76
CA GLY A 353 -8.06 -27.56 -6.31
C GLY A 353 -7.30 -26.95 -5.14
N GLU A 354 -7.77 -25.85 -4.56
CA GLU A 354 -7.21 -25.22 -3.38
C GLU A 354 -7.93 -25.70 -2.10
N ASP A 355 -7.21 -26.45 -1.28
CA ASP A 355 -7.64 -26.80 0.08
C ASP A 355 -7.00 -25.82 1.10
N ARG A 356 -7.67 -25.61 2.20
CA ARG A 356 -7.24 -24.71 3.29
C ARG A 356 -7.29 -25.41 4.63
N ILE A 357 -6.23 -25.28 5.43
CA ILE A 357 -6.17 -25.73 6.82
C ILE A 357 -6.00 -24.49 7.71
N LEU A 358 -7.03 -24.18 8.48
CA LEU A 358 -6.99 -23.15 9.50
C LEU A 358 -6.80 -23.77 10.87
N VAL A 359 -5.82 -23.30 11.62
CA VAL A 359 -5.60 -23.63 13.03
C VAL A 359 -5.94 -22.41 13.89
N ALA A 360 -6.73 -22.60 14.94
CA ALA A 360 -7.07 -21.50 15.82
C ALA A 360 -5.83 -21.00 16.59
N SER A 361 -5.59 -19.70 16.57
CA SER A 361 -4.58 -19.07 17.44
C SER A 361 -5.02 -19.15 18.92
N PRO A 362 -4.07 -19.20 19.86
CA PRO A 362 -4.41 -19.29 21.28
C PRO A 362 -5.16 -18.03 21.76
N LYS A 363 -6.17 -18.25 22.60
CA LYS A 363 -6.97 -17.17 23.18
C LYS A 363 -6.28 -16.58 24.41
N VAL A 364 -5.21 -15.85 24.20
CA VAL A 364 -4.46 -15.12 25.23
C VAL A 364 -4.54 -13.62 24.98
N ALA A 365 -4.34 -12.82 26.03
CA ALA A 365 -4.40 -11.36 25.91
C ALA A 365 -3.27 -10.81 25.00
N THR A 366 -2.08 -11.35 25.14
CA THR A 366 -0.90 -11.04 24.35
C THR A 366 -0.07 -12.32 24.14
N TYR A 367 0.63 -12.43 23.01
CA TYR A 367 1.30 -13.68 22.62
C TYR A 367 2.63 -13.97 23.37
N ASP A 368 3.12 -13.04 24.16
CA ASP A 368 4.21 -13.30 25.11
C ASP A 368 3.81 -14.31 26.19
N LEU A 369 2.51 -14.44 26.49
CA LEU A 369 1.95 -15.44 27.41
C LEU A 369 1.96 -16.86 26.84
N LYS A 370 2.03 -16.98 25.51
CA LYS A 370 2.12 -18.26 24.79
C LYS A 370 2.94 -18.09 23.51
N PRO A 371 4.27 -17.96 23.59
CA PRO A 371 5.13 -17.62 22.44
C PRO A 371 5.15 -18.66 21.32
N GLU A 372 4.93 -19.94 21.64
CA GLU A 372 4.79 -21.00 20.64
C GLU A 372 3.50 -20.85 19.82
N MET A 373 2.54 -20.04 20.29
CA MET A 373 1.24 -19.84 19.65
C MET A 373 0.59 -21.18 19.27
N SER A 374 0.21 -21.37 18.01
CA SER A 374 -0.29 -22.66 17.51
C SER A 374 0.66 -23.32 16.51
N ALA A 375 1.94 -22.92 16.52
CA ALA A 375 2.92 -23.41 15.56
C ALA A 375 3.05 -24.93 15.52
N TYR A 376 3.04 -25.59 16.67
CA TYR A 376 3.15 -27.07 16.74
C TYR A 376 1.93 -27.76 16.13
N GLU A 377 0.71 -27.24 16.34
CA GLU A 377 -0.50 -27.80 15.73
C GLU A 377 -0.52 -27.56 14.22
N VAL A 378 -0.11 -26.36 13.76
CA VAL A 378 0.07 -26.07 12.33
C VAL A 378 1.04 -27.07 11.72
N LYS A 379 2.20 -27.25 12.35
CA LYS A 379 3.23 -28.20 11.94
C LYS A 379 2.70 -29.63 11.87
N ASP A 380 1.98 -30.10 12.87
CA ASP A 380 1.47 -31.47 12.90
C ASP A 380 0.48 -31.75 11.77
N LYS A 381 -0.47 -30.82 11.54
CA LYS A 381 -1.43 -30.93 10.43
C LYS A 381 -0.74 -30.83 9.06
N LEU A 382 0.24 -29.95 8.95
CA LEU A 382 1.01 -29.78 7.72
C LEU A 382 1.83 -31.03 7.38
N VAL A 383 2.54 -31.60 8.36
CA VAL A 383 3.33 -32.82 8.18
C VAL A 383 2.42 -33.99 7.76
N ALA A 384 1.24 -34.12 8.36
CA ALA A 384 0.26 -35.13 7.94
C ALA A 384 -0.16 -34.93 6.47
N ALA A 385 -0.48 -33.69 6.07
CA ALA A 385 -0.86 -33.35 4.69
C ALA A 385 0.28 -33.58 3.69
N ILE A 386 1.52 -33.27 4.06
CA ILE A 386 2.71 -33.56 3.24
C ILE A 386 2.85 -35.06 2.98
N ARG A 387 2.70 -35.87 4.03
CA ARG A 387 2.81 -37.34 3.96
C ARG A 387 1.68 -38.02 3.19
N GLU A 388 0.49 -37.41 3.14
CA GLU A 388 -0.59 -37.84 2.23
C GLU A 388 -0.19 -37.71 0.76
N ASN A 389 0.76 -36.84 0.46
CA ASN A 389 1.35 -36.64 -0.87
C ASN A 389 0.32 -36.28 -1.97
N LYS A 390 -0.74 -35.58 -1.57
CA LYS A 390 -1.89 -35.20 -2.41
C LYS A 390 -1.67 -33.94 -3.21
N TYR A 391 -0.89 -32.99 -2.67
CA TYR A 391 -0.76 -31.64 -3.21
C TYR A 391 0.49 -31.48 -4.09
N ASP A 392 0.37 -30.68 -5.13
CA ASP A 392 1.47 -30.28 -6.00
C ASP A 392 2.22 -29.06 -5.44
N PHE A 393 1.49 -28.18 -4.76
CA PHE A 393 2.01 -27.00 -4.09
C PHE A 393 1.43 -26.85 -2.69
N ILE A 394 2.27 -26.45 -1.75
CA ILE A 394 1.85 -26.14 -0.37
C ILE A 394 2.47 -24.80 0.04
N VAL A 395 1.67 -23.94 0.68
CA VAL A 395 2.15 -22.74 1.36
C VAL A 395 1.74 -22.77 2.83
N VAL A 396 2.69 -22.44 3.70
CA VAL A 396 2.47 -22.32 5.15
C VAL A 396 3.06 -21.02 5.67
N ASN A 397 2.39 -20.42 6.64
CA ASN A 397 2.92 -19.29 7.42
C ASN A 397 3.02 -19.70 8.90
N PHE A 398 4.19 -19.46 9.51
CA PHE A 398 4.40 -19.51 10.94
C PHE A 398 4.43 -18.10 11.51
N ALA A 399 3.45 -17.76 12.34
CA ALA A 399 3.16 -16.40 12.78
C ALA A 399 4.10 -15.84 13.87
N ASN A 400 4.87 -16.70 14.50
CA ASN A 400 5.49 -16.44 15.81
C ASN A 400 6.46 -15.26 15.84
N GLY A 401 7.35 -15.15 14.85
CA GLY A 401 8.37 -14.10 14.83
C GLY A 401 7.77 -12.70 14.79
N ASP A 402 6.68 -12.53 14.05
CA ASP A 402 5.96 -11.27 13.95
C ASP A 402 5.07 -11.02 15.16
N MET A 403 4.15 -11.93 15.45
CA MET A 403 3.13 -11.72 16.47
C MET A 403 3.72 -11.59 17.89
N VAL A 404 4.72 -12.41 18.23
CA VAL A 404 5.43 -12.29 19.49
C VAL A 404 6.40 -11.10 19.47
N GLY A 405 7.02 -10.81 18.32
CA GLY A 405 7.85 -9.63 18.11
C GLY A 405 7.14 -8.33 18.47
N HIS A 406 5.87 -8.20 18.09
CA HIS A 406 5.03 -7.04 18.43
C HIS A 406 4.83 -6.81 19.93
N THR A 407 5.04 -7.82 20.77
CA THR A 407 4.95 -7.66 22.23
C THR A 407 6.14 -6.92 22.83
N GLY A 408 7.29 -6.93 22.16
CA GLY A 408 8.54 -6.36 22.66
C GLY A 408 9.14 -7.10 23.87
N ILE A 409 8.62 -8.28 24.20
CA ILE A 409 9.07 -9.08 25.33
C ILE A 409 10.17 -10.04 24.87
N TYR A 410 11.42 -9.64 25.04
CA TYR A 410 12.60 -10.35 24.53
C TYR A 410 12.62 -11.86 24.85
N PRO A 411 12.45 -12.31 26.12
CA PRO A 411 12.46 -13.75 26.41
C PRO A 411 11.32 -14.54 25.75
N ALA A 412 10.20 -13.87 25.45
CA ALA A 412 9.10 -14.49 24.72
C ALA A 412 9.45 -14.66 23.24
N ILE A 413 10.12 -13.68 22.64
CA ILE A 413 10.59 -13.73 21.25
C ILE A 413 11.64 -14.86 21.10
N GLU A 414 12.53 -15.06 22.04
CA GLU A 414 13.49 -16.20 22.05
C GLU A 414 12.75 -17.55 22.01
N LYS A 415 11.70 -17.71 22.81
CA LYS A 415 10.88 -18.93 22.80
C LYS A 415 10.11 -19.11 21.47
N ALA A 416 9.60 -18.02 20.92
CA ALA A 416 8.94 -18.04 19.62
C ALA A 416 9.88 -18.51 18.50
N VAL A 417 11.08 -17.95 18.44
CA VAL A 417 12.13 -18.31 17.48
C VAL A 417 12.53 -19.78 17.63
N THR A 418 12.72 -20.25 18.86
CA THR A 418 13.03 -21.67 19.15
C THR A 418 11.92 -22.61 18.68
N ALA A 419 10.64 -22.27 18.91
CA ALA A 419 9.50 -23.06 18.47
C ALA A 419 9.43 -23.16 16.94
N VAL A 420 9.69 -22.05 16.24
CA VAL A 420 9.72 -22.03 14.75
C VAL A 420 10.84 -22.91 14.24
N ASP A 421 12.06 -22.83 14.77
CA ASP A 421 13.18 -23.69 14.37
C ASP A 421 12.85 -25.18 14.46
N ALA A 422 12.19 -25.60 15.55
CA ALA A 422 11.73 -26.98 15.73
C ALA A 422 10.65 -27.39 14.71
N CYS A 423 9.71 -26.49 14.41
CA CYS A 423 8.67 -26.74 13.42
C CYS A 423 9.24 -26.84 11.99
N VAL A 424 10.16 -25.97 11.64
CA VAL A 424 10.85 -25.99 10.34
C VAL A 424 11.58 -27.32 10.15
N ARG A 425 12.27 -27.82 11.18
CA ARG A 425 12.93 -29.12 11.13
C ARG A 425 11.98 -30.25 10.75
N ASP A 426 10.85 -30.34 11.44
CA ASP A 426 9.90 -31.44 11.23
C ASP A 426 9.23 -31.36 9.85
N VAL A 427 8.90 -30.15 9.40
CA VAL A 427 8.30 -29.90 8.07
C VAL A 427 9.29 -30.23 6.95
N VAL A 428 10.53 -29.75 7.03
CA VAL A 428 11.57 -30.03 6.01
C VAL A 428 11.88 -31.53 5.95
N THR A 429 11.90 -32.22 7.11
CA THR A 429 12.09 -33.67 7.16
C THR A 429 10.97 -34.39 6.38
N ALA A 430 9.72 -34.06 6.65
CA ALA A 430 8.57 -34.65 5.94
C ALA A 430 8.59 -34.33 4.44
N ALA A 431 8.95 -33.10 4.07
CA ALA A 431 9.04 -32.67 2.68
C ALA A 431 10.11 -33.46 1.91
N ASN A 432 11.27 -33.67 2.52
CA ASN A 432 12.35 -34.47 1.93
C ASN A 432 11.98 -35.95 1.75
N GLU A 433 11.16 -36.51 2.67
CA GLU A 433 10.65 -37.87 2.58
C GLU A 433 9.68 -38.08 1.40
N THR A 434 9.02 -37.02 0.95
CA THR A 434 7.93 -37.05 -0.03
C THR A 434 8.26 -36.30 -1.33
N ASP A 435 9.55 -36.03 -1.54
CA ASP A 435 10.09 -35.39 -2.76
C ASP A 435 9.54 -33.97 -3.07
N TYR A 436 9.16 -33.22 -2.03
CA TYR A 436 8.97 -31.77 -2.19
C TYR A 436 10.31 -31.06 -2.22
N GLU A 437 10.45 -30.10 -3.11
CA GLU A 437 11.49 -29.09 -3.02
C GLU A 437 10.95 -27.91 -2.21
N THR A 438 11.74 -27.38 -1.28
CA THR A 438 11.24 -26.41 -0.31
C THR A 438 11.96 -25.08 -0.45
N ILE A 439 11.19 -23.98 -0.52
CA ILE A 439 11.68 -22.62 -0.35
C ILE A 439 11.25 -22.13 1.02
N ILE A 440 12.19 -21.59 1.80
CA ILE A 440 11.95 -20.96 3.10
C ILE A 440 12.30 -19.49 2.98
N ILE A 441 11.33 -18.64 3.31
CA ILE A 441 11.45 -17.18 3.29
C ILE A 441 10.84 -16.56 4.55
N ALA A 442 10.92 -15.25 4.66
CA ALA A 442 10.02 -14.43 5.44
C ALA A 442 9.37 -13.35 4.54
N ASP A 443 8.35 -12.70 5.03
CA ASP A 443 7.62 -11.64 4.33
C ASP A 443 8.09 -10.23 4.72
N HIS A 444 8.65 -10.08 5.89
CA HIS A 444 9.35 -8.90 6.43
C HIS A 444 10.14 -9.29 7.68
N GLY A 445 10.91 -8.36 8.23
CA GLY A 445 11.59 -8.54 9.51
C GLY A 445 10.78 -7.97 10.68
N ASN A 446 10.97 -8.54 11.87
CA ASN A 446 10.49 -8.07 13.15
C ASN A 446 11.36 -8.60 14.30
N ALA A 447 11.43 -9.92 14.49
CA ALA A 447 12.20 -10.57 15.56
C ALA A 447 13.73 -10.36 15.44
N ASP A 448 14.21 -9.93 14.30
CA ASP A 448 15.59 -9.56 14.01
C ASP A 448 15.97 -8.16 14.57
N ASN A 449 14.99 -7.40 15.10
CA ASN A 449 15.21 -6.05 15.62
C ASN A 449 14.27 -5.72 16.79
N ALA A 450 14.39 -6.45 17.89
CA ALA A 450 13.51 -6.35 19.05
C ALA A 450 13.91 -5.24 20.05
N LEU A 451 15.05 -4.57 19.86
CA LEU A 451 15.51 -3.46 20.71
C LEU A 451 15.86 -2.24 19.86
N ASN A 452 15.47 -1.06 20.36
CA ASN A 452 15.93 0.23 19.87
C ASN A 452 17.40 0.46 20.26
N GLU A 453 18.05 1.47 19.69
CA GLU A 453 19.44 1.83 19.98
C GLU A 453 19.68 2.17 21.47
N ASP A 454 18.69 2.72 22.15
CA ASP A 454 18.72 3.02 23.58
C ASP A 454 18.45 1.81 24.48
N GLY A 455 18.23 0.62 23.89
CA GLY A 455 17.95 -0.63 24.61
C GLY A 455 16.49 -0.81 25.03
N THR A 456 15.61 0.12 24.70
CA THR A 456 14.17 -0.05 24.92
C THR A 456 13.55 -1.05 23.91
N PRO A 457 12.45 -1.72 24.26
CA PRO A 457 11.79 -2.64 23.34
C PRO A 457 11.36 -1.96 22.02
N ASN A 458 11.66 -2.59 20.91
CA ASN A 458 11.11 -2.23 19.61
C ASN A 458 10.00 -3.24 19.25
N THR A 459 8.83 -2.73 18.94
CA THR A 459 7.65 -3.53 18.54
C THR A 459 7.29 -3.38 17.06
N ALA A 460 8.02 -2.55 16.33
CA ALA A 460 7.81 -2.31 14.91
C ALA A 460 8.55 -3.34 14.05
N HIS A 461 8.13 -3.45 12.78
CA HIS A 461 8.87 -4.21 11.79
C HIS A 461 10.25 -3.61 11.54
N SER A 462 11.14 -4.35 10.88
CA SER A 462 12.45 -3.87 10.45
C SER A 462 12.49 -3.57 8.95
N LEU A 463 13.49 -2.81 8.53
CA LEU A 463 13.83 -2.59 7.12
C LEU A 463 14.79 -3.66 6.57
N ASN A 464 15.16 -4.62 7.40
CA ASN A 464 16.15 -5.63 7.05
C ASN A 464 15.64 -6.57 5.96
N PRO A 465 16.52 -7.13 5.13
CA PRO A 465 16.17 -8.17 4.18
C PRO A 465 15.71 -9.44 4.91
N VAL A 466 15.11 -10.34 4.15
CA VAL A 466 14.64 -11.65 4.64
C VAL A 466 15.36 -12.79 3.95
N PRO A 467 15.43 -14.00 4.56
CA PRO A 467 16.11 -15.14 3.95
C PRO A 467 15.35 -15.67 2.74
N PHE A 468 16.11 -16.28 1.83
CA PHE A 468 15.64 -17.17 0.77
C PHE A 468 16.52 -18.41 0.80
N ILE A 469 16.00 -19.53 1.32
CA ILE A 469 16.73 -20.81 1.44
C ILE A 469 16.06 -21.83 0.53
N TYR A 470 16.84 -22.46 -0.33
CA TYR A 470 16.34 -23.48 -1.25
C TYR A 470 16.80 -24.86 -0.84
N VAL A 471 15.91 -25.62 -0.21
CA VAL A 471 16.17 -27.00 0.22
C VAL A 471 15.89 -27.94 -0.94
N THR A 472 16.96 -28.44 -1.55
CA THR A 472 16.93 -29.30 -2.74
C THR A 472 17.96 -30.42 -2.65
N LYS A 473 17.69 -31.51 -3.36
CA LYS A 473 18.66 -32.61 -3.55
C LYS A 473 19.71 -32.28 -4.63
N ASN A 474 19.50 -31.25 -5.44
CA ASN A 474 20.45 -30.80 -6.47
C ASN A 474 21.65 -30.11 -5.82
N LYS A 475 22.80 -30.78 -5.80
CA LYS A 475 24.02 -30.24 -5.20
C LYS A 475 24.67 -29.12 -6.02
N GLY A 476 24.26 -28.94 -7.28
CA GLY A 476 24.74 -27.89 -8.16
C GLY A 476 23.94 -26.61 -8.12
N ALA A 477 22.75 -26.65 -7.52
CA ALA A 477 21.85 -25.53 -7.47
C ALA A 477 22.47 -24.31 -6.77
N LYS A 478 22.19 -23.13 -7.31
CA LYS A 478 22.56 -21.82 -6.76
C LYS A 478 21.32 -20.94 -6.70
N VAL A 479 21.36 -19.92 -5.85
CA VAL A 479 20.29 -18.93 -5.76
C VAL A 479 20.88 -17.53 -5.76
N GLN A 480 20.11 -16.59 -6.32
CA GLN A 480 20.47 -15.17 -6.38
C GLN A 480 19.65 -14.35 -5.37
N ASN A 481 20.16 -13.18 -5.00
CA ASN A 481 19.39 -12.19 -4.25
C ASN A 481 18.25 -11.62 -5.11
N GLY A 482 17.14 -11.25 -4.47
CA GLY A 482 16.00 -10.70 -5.17
C GLY A 482 15.05 -9.93 -4.27
N VAL A 483 13.79 -9.94 -4.64
CA VAL A 483 12.67 -9.32 -3.92
C VAL A 483 11.55 -10.34 -3.70
N LEU A 484 10.57 -10.04 -2.87
CA LEU A 484 9.46 -10.97 -2.59
C LEU A 484 8.69 -11.38 -3.86
N ALA A 485 8.58 -10.49 -4.83
CA ALA A 485 7.94 -10.75 -6.13
C ALA A 485 8.61 -11.86 -6.96
N ASP A 486 9.85 -12.23 -6.64
CA ASP A 486 10.63 -13.25 -7.35
C ASP A 486 10.35 -14.68 -6.85
N VAL A 487 9.58 -14.81 -5.76
CA VAL A 487 9.30 -16.10 -5.12
C VAL A 487 8.40 -16.98 -5.99
N ALA A 488 7.26 -16.45 -6.47
CA ALA A 488 6.35 -17.23 -7.32
C ALA A 488 7.01 -17.68 -8.65
N PRO A 489 7.74 -16.84 -9.38
CA PRO A 489 8.53 -17.29 -10.53
C PRO A 489 9.51 -18.42 -10.20
N SER A 490 10.17 -18.37 -9.04
CA SER A 490 11.10 -19.42 -8.59
C SER A 490 10.38 -20.74 -8.26
N ILE A 491 9.17 -20.66 -7.69
CA ILE A 491 8.33 -21.84 -7.46
C ILE A 491 7.89 -22.47 -8.79
N LEU A 492 7.44 -21.65 -9.75
CA LEU A 492 7.06 -22.14 -11.09
C LEU A 492 8.24 -22.82 -11.79
N HIS A 493 9.46 -22.28 -11.64
CA HIS A 493 10.67 -22.91 -12.15
C HIS A 493 10.90 -24.31 -11.54
N ILE A 494 10.80 -24.46 -10.22
CA ILE A 494 10.87 -25.77 -9.54
C ILE A 494 9.85 -26.75 -10.12
N MET A 495 8.63 -26.28 -10.32
CA MET A 495 7.53 -27.12 -10.81
C MET A 495 7.61 -27.43 -12.32
N GLY A 496 8.56 -26.80 -13.04
CA GLY A 496 8.71 -26.96 -14.48
C GLY A 496 7.57 -26.32 -15.28
N LEU A 497 6.99 -25.24 -14.75
CA LEU A 497 5.89 -24.49 -15.37
C LEU A 497 6.38 -23.18 -15.98
N GLU A 498 5.76 -22.77 -17.07
CA GLU A 498 6.02 -21.48 -17.69
C GLU A 498 5.50 -20.35 -16.79
N GLN A 499 6.23 -19.26 -16.74
CA GLN A 499 5.82 -18.05 -16.01
C GLN A 499 4.79 -17.28 -16.82
N PRO A 500 3.60 -16.95 -16.26
CA PRO A 500 2.62 -16.11 -16.95
C PRO A 500 3.14 -14.69 -17.15
N ALA A 501 2.68 -14.01 -18.20
CA ALA A 501 3.16 -12.69 -18.59
C ALA A 501 2.93 -11.61 -17.52
N GLU A 502 1.90 -11.77 -16.72
CA GLU A 502 1.55 -10.87 -15.61
C GLU A 502 2.58 -10.92 -14.47
N MET A 503 3.28 -12.03 -14.29
CA MET A 503 4.37 -12.13 -13.32
C MET A 503 5.62 -11.50 -13.92
N THR A 504 6.03 -10.35 -13.38
CA THR A 504 7.24 -9.62 -13.81
C THR A 504 8.44 -9.89 -12.92
N GLY A 505 8.28 -10.68 -11.86
CA GLY A 505 9.37 -11.17 -11.02
C GLY A 505 10.31 -12.10 -11.78
N LYS A 506 11.45 -12.39 -11.21
CA LYS A 506 12.51 -13.21 -11.82
C LYS A 506 12.62 -14.55 -11.09
N ASN A 507 12.92 -15.61 -11.83
CA ASN A 507 13.40 -16.83 -11.20
C ASN A 507 14.78 -16.58 -10.57
N LEU A 508 14.94 -16.94 -9.30
CA LEU A 508 16.20 -16.78 -8.56
C LEU A 508 17.06 -18.04 -8.52
N ILE A 509 16.56 -19.16 -9.03
CA ILE A 509 17.22 -20.47 -8.96
C ILE A 509 18.00 -20.74 -10.25
N GLU A 510 19.25 -21.13 -10.10
CA GLU A 510 20.11 -21.65 -11.14
C GLU A 510 20.37 -23.14 -10.87
N ASP A 511 20.08 -24.03 -11.84
CA ASP A 511 20.23 -25.47 -11.73
C ASP A 511 21.66 -25.95 -12.10
#